data_7dd06e97c83867677e916d38af1a2bf0
#
_entry.id   7dd06e97c83867677e916d38af1a2bf0
#
_cell.length_a   1.000
_cell.length_b   1.000
_cell.length_c   1.000
_cell.angle_alpha   90.00
_cell.angle_beta   90.00
_cell.angle_gamma   90.00
#
_symmetry.space_group_name_H-M   'P 1'
#
loop_
_entity.id
_entity.type
_entity.pdbx_description
1 polymer ?
#
loop_
_entity_poly.entity_id
_entity_poly.type
_entity_poly.pdbx_seq_one_letter_code
_entity_poly.pdbx_strand_id
1 'polypeptide(L)'
;MSYQPIWDGRSGYGGRRGHPVRNLILILLALGMICFGALEIFISLHDGTNIVGDPQVMVIFGCQVKPDGPSILLRDRLDTALDYLEDHPDMKVVVTGGKGDDEHMSEAQCMYNYLTDHGVDGENIFMEDQSRNTWQNVNDSLDLMENEGWSLTDDVLLVSSGFHLARIELLWDRARVARLPGEIYNDQYISTLAAPVSHKPSAIQMFFREPLALVKSYLFDR
;
A
#
# COMPACT_ATOMS: atom_id res chain seq x y z
N MET A 1 57.09 67.03 -24.53
CA MET A 1 55.89 66.28 -24.87
C MET A 1 55.96 64.97 -24.11
N SER A 2 55.27 64.81 -22.96
CA SER A 2 55.26 63.62 -22.12
C SER A 2 53.93 62.85 -22.37
N TYR A 3 54.05 61.63 -22.88
CA TYR A 3 52.97 60.77 -23.14
C TYR A 3 52.58 60.00 -21.82
N GLN A 4 51.36 60.21 -21.32
CA GLN A 4 50.83 59.45 -20.21
C GLN A 4 49.90 58.35 -20.77
N PRO A 5 50.09 57.05 -20.46
CA PRO A 5 49.15 56.05 -20.83
C PRO A 5 47.98 55.99 -19.84
N ILE A 6 46.75 56.16 -20.34
CA ILE A 6 45.51 56.00 -19.60
C ILE A 6 45.21 54.51 -19.49
N TRP A 7 45.54 53.92 -18.36
CA TRP A 7 45.03 52.61 -17.99
C TRP A 7 43.78 52.75 -17.13
N ASP A 8 42.62 52.68 -17.75
CA ASP A 8 41.33 52.55 -17.01
C ASP A 8 41.07 51.08 -16.69
N GLY A 9 41.65 50.64 -15.58
CA GLY A 9 41.54 49.29 -15.07
C GLY A 9 40.26 49.03 -14.27
N ARG A 10 39.09 49.31 -14.85
CA ARG A 10 37.83 48.87 -14.25
C ARG A 10 37.31 47.59 -14.92
N SER A 11 37.98 46.47 -14.65
CA SER A 11 37.32 45.17 -14.82
C SER A 11 36.29 45.04 -13.73
N GLY A 12 35.06 45.48 -14.02
CA GLY A 12 33.92 45.21 -13.17
C GLY A 12 33.64 43.74 -13.11
N TYR A 13 34.21 43.05 -12.13
CA TYR A 13 33.70 41.76 -11.70
C TYR A 13 32.29 41.99 -11.14
N GLY A 14 31.31 41.93 -12.01
CA GLY A 14 29.90 41.85 -11.64
C GLY A 14 29.68 40.55 -10.87
N GLY A 15 29.94 40.56 -9.59
CA GLY A 15 29.62 39.46 -8.71
C GLY A 15 28.15 39.13 -8.89
N ARG A 16 27.84 37.95 -9.49
CA ARG A 16 26.48 37.41 -9.54
C ARG A 16 25.99 37.40 -8.11
N ARG A 17 25.09 38.34 -7.77
CA ARG A 17 24.39 38.32 -6.49
C ARG A 17 23.64 36.99 -6.42
N GLY A 18 24.16 36.05 -5.66
CA GLY A 18 23.50 34.78 -5.41
C GLY A 18 22.13 35.07 -4.79
N HIS A 19 21.13 34.35 -5.22
CA HIS A 19 19.77 34.42 -4.65
C HIS A 19 19.64 33.30 -3.61
N PRO A 20 20.09 33.52 -2.35
CA PRO A 20 20.18 32.44 -1.35
C PRO A 20 18.83 31.78 -1.08
N VAL A 21 17.74 32.57 -1.04
CA VAL A 21 16.39 32.06 -0.85
C VAL A 21 15.95 31.18 -2.02
N ARG A 22 16.19 31.62 -3.26
CA ARG A 22 15.89 30.81 -4.45
C ARG A 22 16.68 29.49 -4.44
N ASN A 23 17.96 29.55 -4.11
CA ASN A 23 18.81 28.36 -4.06
C ASN A 23 18.37 27.40 -2.95
N LEU A 24 17.97 27.93 -1.78
CA LEU A 24 17.38 27.11 -0.72
C LEU A 24 16.10 26.42 -1.17
N ILE A 25 15.18 27.14 -1.82
CA ILE A 25 13.94 26.56 -2.37
C ILE A 25 14.26 25.46 -3.38
N LEU A 26 15.21 25.68 -4.29
CA LEU A 26 15.61 24.68 -5.29
C LEU A 26 16.23 23.43 -4.64
N ILE A 27 17.02 23.60 -3.58
CA ILE A 27 17.58 22.48 -2.82
C ILE A 27 16.47 21.67 -2.14
N LEU A 28 15.51 22.33 -1.49
CA LEU A 28 14.39 21.68 -0.84
C LEU A 28 13.50 20.91 -1.84
N LEU A 29 13.25 21.52 -3.01
CA LEU A 29 12.52 20.84 -4.08
C LEU A 29 13.28 19.61 -4.62
N ALA A 30 14.60 19.74 -4.82
CA ALA A 30 15.43 18.62 -5.26
C ALA A 30 15.44 17.49 -4.23
N LEU A 31 15.58 17.80 -2.94
CA LEU A 31 15.48 16.80 -1.86
C LEU A 31 14.11 16.14 -1.83
N GLY A 32 13.03 16.91 -1.96
CA GLY A 32 11.67 16.38 -2.03
C GLY A 32 11.49 15.41 -3.20
N MET A 33 12.00 15.74 -4.38
CA MET A 33 11.96 14.84 -5.55
C MET A 33 12.79 13.57 -5.35
N ILE A 34 13.96 13.68 -4.73
CA ILE A 34 14.81 12.52 -4.41
C ILE A 34 14.09 11.60 -3.42
N CYS A 35 13.52 12.15 -2.34
CA CYS A 35 12.76 11.37 -1.37
C CYS A 35 11.55 10.71 -2.00
N PHE A 36 10.78 11.43 -2.83
CA PHE A 36 9.64 10.87 -3.55
C PHE A 36 10.08 9.73 -4.47
N GLY A 37 11.13 9.92 -5.27
CA GLY A 37 11.67 8.87 -6.13
C GLY A 37 12.16 7.64 -5.37
N ALA A 38 12.79 7.82 -4.20
CA ALA A 38 13.20 6.73 -3.33
C ALA A 38 12.01 5.92 -2.79
N LEU A 39 10.92 6.61 -2.41
CA LEU A 39 9.68 5.96 -1.96
C LEU A 39 9.00 5.19 -3.10
N GLU A 40 8.97 5.74 -4.32
CA GLU A 40 8.43 5.04 -5.49
C GLU A 40 9.26 3.79 -5.84
N ILE A 41 10.57 3.87 -5.75
CA ILE A 41 11.44 2.69 -5.93
C ILE A 41 11.13 1.65 -4.86
N PHE A 42 11.00 2.05 -3.60
CA PHE A 42 10.65 1.13 -2.51
C PHE A 42 9.29 0.46 -2.76
N ILE A 43 8.25 1.23 -3.13
CA ILE A 43 6.93 0.69 -3.47
C ILE A 43 7.05 -0.30 -4.64
N SER A 44 7.76 0.05 -5.72
CA SER A 44 7.93 -0.81 -6.90
C SER A 44 8.72 -2.10 -6.62
N LEU A 45 9.51 -2.15 -5.58
CA LEU A 45 10.19 -3.38 -5.15
C LEU A 45 9.25 -4.34 -4.40
N HIS A 46 8.10 -3.84 -3.92
CA HIS A 46 7.09 -4.59 -3.14
C HIS A 46 5.74 -4.66 -3.85
N ASP A 47 5.63 -4.22 -5.12
CA ASP A 47 4.36 -4.19 -5.85
C ASP A 47 4.05 -5.49 -6.60
N GLY A 48 4.90 -6.49 -6.46
CA GLY A 48 4.82 -7.77 -7.14
C GLY A 48 4.12 -8.87 -6.35
N THR A 49 3.74 -9.93 -7.07
CA THR A 49 3.38 -11.20 -6.45
C THR A 49 4.62 -11.92 -5.97
N ASN A 50 4.61 -12.32 -4.71
CA ASN A 50 5.70 -13.08 -4.08
C ASN A 50 5.09 -14.12 -3.14
N ILE A 51 4.99 -15.37 -3.59
CA ILE A 51 4.47 -16.48 -2.79
C ILE A 51 5.62 -17.16 -2.08
N VAL A 52 5.54 -17.20 -0.75
CA VAL A 52 6.52 -17.81 0.14
C VAL A 52 5.81 -18.86 0.98
N GLY A 53 6.39 -20.05 1.08
CA GLY A 53 5.79 -21.13 1.86
C GLY A 53 4.52 -21.69 1.24
N ASP A 54 3.57 -22.03 2.10
CA ASP A 54 2.25 -22.60 1.76
C ASP A 54 1.16 -21.82 2.51
N PRO A 55 0.70 -20.66 1.97
CA PRO A 55 -0.28 -19.82 2.65
C PRO A 55 -1.56 -20.57 2.97
N GLN A 56 -1.97 -20.51 4.23
CA GLN A 56 -3.18 -21.19 4.74
C GLN A 56 -4.40 -20.27 4.81
N VAL A 57 -4.14 -18.95 4.83
CA VAL A 57 -5.16 -17.92 4.93
C VAL A 57 -4.88 -16.85 3.89
N MET A 58 -5.88 -16.50 3.11
CA MET A 58 -5.87 -15.34 2.21
C MET A 58 -6.54 -14.16 2.90
N VAL A 59 -5.93 -12.96 2.82
CA VAL A 59 -6.55 -11.71 3.30
C VAL A 59 -6.70 -10.75 2.12
N ILE A 60 -7.95 -10.44 1.75
CA ILE A 60 -8.26 -9.53 0.64
C ILE A 60 -8.60 -8.15 1.22
N PHE A 61 -7.81 -7.15 0.85
CA PHE A 61 -8.01 -5.78 1.30
C PHE A 61 -9.00 -5.04 0.42
N GLY A 62 -10.04 -4.50 1.02
CA GLY A 62 -11.04 -3.67 0.37
C GLY A 62 -10.50 -2.35 -0.17
N CYS A 63 -11.31 -1.66 -0.95
CA CYS A 63 -10.91 -0.42 -1.61
C CYS A 63 -12.05 0.57 -1.72
N GLN A 64 -13.11 0.28 -2.44
CA GLN A 64 -14.27 1.13 -2.60
C GLN A 64 -15.44 0.33 -3.19
N VAL A 65 -16.65 0.60 -2.69
CA VAL A 65 -17.90 0.08 -3.25
C VAL A 65 -18.60 1.18 -4.05
N LYS A 66 -19.08 0.84 -5.24
CA LYS A 66 -19.91 1.69 -6.08
C LYS A 66 -21.38 1.29 -5.95
N PRO A 67 -22.34 2.13 -6.37
CA PRO A 67 -23.76 1.77 -6.32
C PRO A 67 -24.13 0.48 -7.07
N ASP A 68 -23.33 0.11 -8.07
CA ASP A 68 -23.49 -1.07 -8.92
C ASP A 68 -22.56 -2.24 -8.58
N GLY A 69 -21.84 -2.16 -7.47
CA GLY A 69 -20.96 -3.23 -6.99
C GLY A 69 -19.53 -2.79 -6.69
N PRO A 70 -18.54 -3.68 -6.77
CA PRO A 70 -17.16 -3.33 -6.49
C PRO A 70 -16.61 -2.31 -7.49
N SER A 71 -15.78 -1.37 -7.00
CA SER A 71 -15.02 -0.51 -7.91
C SER A 71 -14.12 -1.33 -8.83
N ILE A 72 -13.62 -0.73 -9.91
CA ILE A 72 -12.72 -1.44 -10.84
C ILE A 72 -11.48 -1.98 -10.09
N LEU A 73 -10.88 -1.18 -9.20
CA LEU A 73 -9.73 -1.64 -8.41
C LEU A 73 -10.08 -2.78 -7.45
N LEU A 74 -11.26 -2.75 -6.85
CA LEU A 74 -11.71 -3.83 -5.98
C LEU A 74 -12.00 -5.09 -6.79
N ARG A 75 -12.59 -4.96 -7.97
CA ARG A 75 -12.83 -6.08 -8.89
C ARG A 75 -11.51 -6.71 -9.35
N ASP A 76 -10.51 -5.90 -9.74
CA ASP A 76 -9.19 -6.41 -10.12
C ASP A 76 -8.59 -7.30 -9.01
N ARG A 77 -8.77 -6.92 -7.73
CA ARG A 77 -8.32 -7.73 -6.58
C ARG A 77 -9.11 -9.03 -6.43
N LEU A 78 -10.42 -8.94 -6.56
CA LEU A 78 -11.31 -10.08 -6.42
C LEU A 78 -11.10 -11.10 -7.54
N ASP A 79 -10.95 -10.65 -8.77
CA ASP A 79 -10.65 -11.52 -9.91
C ASP A 79 -9.30 -12.21 -9.72
N THR A 80 -8.27 -11.48 -9.25
CA THR A 80 -6.96 -12.06 -8.94
C THR A 80 -7.02 -13.08 -7.80
N ALA A 81 -7.86 -12.82 -6.78
CA ALA A 81 -8.07 -13.77 -5.69
C ALA A 81 -8.80 -15.03 -6.18
N LEU A 82 -9.83 -14.88 -7.04
CA LEU A 82 -10.57 -16.01 -7.63
C LEU A 82 -9.65 -16.89 -8.46
N ASP A 83 -8.80 -16.32 -9.29
CA ASP A 83 -7.81 -17.08 -10.08
C ASP A 83 -6.91 -17.95 -9.18
N TYR A 84 -6.50 -17.43 -8.02
CA TYR A 84 -5.69 -18.19 -7.05
C TYR A 84 -6.52 -19.28 -6.34
N LEU A 85 -7.77 -18.97 -5.98
CA LEU A 85 -8.66 -19.88 -5.26
C LEU A 85 -9.14 -21.05 -6.13
N GLU A 86 -9.07 -20.96 -7.46
CA GLU A 86 -9.36 -22.09 -8.36
C GLU A 86 -8.46 -23.31 -8.05
N ASP A 87 -7.19 -23.06 -7.72
CA ASP A 87 -6.22 -24.10 -7.36
C ASP A 87 -6.22 -24.39 -5.84
N HIS A 88 -6.90 -23.57 -5.01
CA HIS A 88 -6.91 -23.65 -3.54
C HIS A 88 -8.36 -23.54 -2.98
N PRO A 89 -9.29 -24.40 -3.35
CA PRO A 89 -10.72 -24.23 -3.06
C PRO A 89 -11.08 -24.28 -1.56
N ASP A 90 -10.25 -24.91 -0.75
CA ASP A 90 -10.46 -25.06 0.71
C ASP A 90 -9.76 -23.97 1.53
N MET A 91 -9.08 -22.99 0.86
CA MET A 91 -8.36 -21.91 1.53
C MET A 91 -9.34 -21.01 2.30
N LYS A 92 -8.97 -20.64 3.52
CA LYS A 92 -9.70 -19.64 4.31
C LYS A 92 -9.45 -18.25 3.77
N VAL A 93 -10.50 -17.44 3.63
CA VAL A 93 -10.45 -16.11 3.05
C VAL A 93 -10.99 -15.10 4.05
N VAL A 94 -10.15 -14.18 4.49
CA VAL A 94 -10.57 -12.98 5.22
C VAL A 94 -10.80 -11.86 4.21
N VAL A 95 -11.98 -11.26 4.22
CA VAL A 95 -12.28 -10.04 3.46
C VAL A 95 -12.37 -8.87 4.43
N THR A 96 -11.51 -7.86 4.28
CA THR A 96 -11.42 -6.76 5.24
C THR A 96 -11.70 -5.40 4.61
N GLY A 97 -12.61 -4.66 5.21
CA GLY A 97 -12.96 -3.31 4.80
C GLY A 97 -14.36 -2.92 5.27
N GLY A 98 -14.43 -1.88 6.06
CA GLY A 98 -15.68 -1.35 6.59
C GLY A 98 -16.47 -0.56 5.54
N LYS A 99 -17.50 0.12 5.99
CA LYS A 99 -18.39 0.93 5.17
C LYS A 99 -17.89 2.37 5.10
N GLY A 100 -17.58 2.86 3.89
CA GLY A 100 -17.34 4.27 3.64
C GLY A 100 -18.61 5.13 3.78
N ASP A 101 -18.43 6.43 4.00
CA ASP A 101 -19.56 7.37 4.24
C ASP A 101 -20.51 7.45 3.03
N ASP A 102 -19.99 7.30 1.81
CA ASP A 102 -20.75 7.37 0.56
C ASP A 102 -21.15 5.97 0.02
N GLU A 103 -20.93 4.92 0.79
CA GLU A 103 -21.19 3.55 0.36
C GLU A 103 -22.50 3.03 0.95
N HIS A 104 -23.17 2.12 0.24
CA HIS A 104 -24.44 1.52 0.69
C HIS A 104 -24.24 0.27 1.55
N MET A 105 -23.10 -0.42 1.40
CA MET A 105 -22.68 -1.56 2.20
C MET A 105 -21.18 -1.48 2.53
N SER A 106 -20.67 -2.34 3.41
CA SER A 106 -19.23 -2.44 3.69
C SER A 106 -18.48 -3.05 2.51
N GLU A 107 -17.19 -2.73 2.40
CA GLU A 107 -16.31 -3.32 1.39
C GLU A 107 -16.25 -4.86 1.59
N ALA A 108 -16.15 -5.33 2.83
CA ALA A 108 -16.16 -6.74 3.16
C ALA A 108 -17.44 -7.45 2.69
N GLN A 109 -18.63 -6.85 2.90
CA GLN A 109 -19.89 -7.42 2.42
C GLN A 109 -19.95 -7.47 0.89
N CYS A 110 -19.44 -6.44 0.22
CA CYS A 110 -19.37 -6.42 -1.24
C CYS A 110 -18.45 -7.53 -1.77
N MET A 111 -17.30 -7.74 -1.12
CA MET A 111 -16.35 -8.80 -1.46
C MET A 111 -16.93 -10.19 -1.21
N TYR A 112 -17.59 -10.39 -0.06
CA TYR A 112 -18.27 -11.65 0.26
C TYR A 112 -19.29 -12.02 -0.82
N ASN A 113 -20.18 -11.09 -1.17
CA ASN A 113 -21.19 -11.31 -2.21
C ASN A 113 -20.53 -11.65 -3.55
N TYR A 114 -19.49 -10.91 -3.94
CA TYR A 114 -18.80 -11.15 -5.20
C TYR A 114 -18.16 -12.54 -5.27
N LEU A 115 -17.43 -12.93 -4.23
CA LEU A 115 -16.75 -14.23 -4.17
C LEU A 115 -17.75 -15.39 -4.18
N THR A 116 -18.83 -15.29 -3.40
CA THR A 116 -19.88 -16.34 -3.37
C THR A 116 -20.64 -16.44 -4.67
N ASP A 117 -20.93 -15.32 -5.34
CA ASP A 117 -21.55 -15.29 -6.67
C ASP A 117 -20.65 -15.96 -7.73
N HIS A 118 -19.33 -16.02 -7.49
CA HIS A 118 -18.35 -16.68 -8.38
C HIS A 118 -17.93 -18.07 -7.89
N GLY A 119 -18.66 -18.64 -6.92
CA GLY A 119 -18.54 -20.04 -6.56
C GLY A 119 -17.61 -20.37 -5.38
N VAL A 120 -17.06 -19.37 -4.70
CA VAL A 120 -16.31 -19.59 -3.45
C VAL A 120 -17.30 -19.98 -2.34
N ASP A 121 -16.99 -21.02 -1.58
CA ASP A 121 -17.82 -21.45 -0.47
C ASP A 121 -17.86 -20.37 0.63
N GLY A 122 -19.08 -19.89 0.94
CA GLY A 122 -19.27 -18.86 1.95
C GLY A 122 -18.83 -19.28 3.37
N GLU A 123 -18.74 -20.59 3.65
CA GLU A 123 -18.21 -21.09 4.93
C GLU A 123 -16.70 -20.86 5.07
N ASN A 124 -15.99 -20.67 3.96
CA ASN A 124 -14.56 -20.35 3.94
C ASN A 124 -14.28 -18.84 3.97
N ILE A 125 -15.31 -17.98 3.93
CA ILE A 125 -15.15 -16.52 3.88
C ILE A 125 -15.50 -15.89 5.22
N PHE A 126 -14.55 -15.18 5.81
CA PHE A 126 -14.64 -14.49 7.09
C PHE A 126 -14.61 -12.99 6.87
N MET A 127 -15.63 -12.27 7.36
CA MET A 127 -15.79 -10.84 7.11
C MET A 127 -15.30 -10.00 8.30
N GLU A 128 -14.41 -9.05 8.02
CA GLU A 128 -14.10 -7.92 8.88
C GLU A 128 -14.69 -6.65 8.23
N ASP A 129 -15.73 -6.08 8.77
CA ASP A 129 -16.53 -4.99 8.17
C ASP A 129 -16.59 -3.69 8.98
N GLN A 130 -15.73 -3.53 10.01
CA GLN A 130 -15.72 -2.39 10.92
C GLN A 130 -14.59 -1.39 10.66
N SER A 131 -13.53 -1.82 10.03
CA SER A 131 -12.33 -1.03 9.76
C SER A 131 -12.61 0.19 8.87
N ARG A 132 -11.86 1.28 9.10
CA ARG A 132 -11.98 2.55 8.36
C ARG A 132 -10.68 3.02 7.70
N ASN A 133 -9.61 2.29 7.88
CA ASN A 133 -8.29 2.59 7.32
C ASN A 133 -7.44 1.33 7.32
N THR A 134 -6.33 1.34 6.58
CA THR A 134 -5.47 0.16 6.41
C THR A 134 -4.89 -0.37 7.73
N TRP A 135 -4.60 0.49 8.71
CA TRP A 135 -4.14 0.05 10.02
C TRP A 135 -5.20 -0.78 10.76
N GLN A 136 -6.46 -0.32 10.71
CA GLN A 136 -7.59 -1.08 11.27
C GLN A 136 -7.83 -2.36 10.47
N ASN A 137 -7.85 -2.31 9.12
CA ASN A 137 -7.98 -3.53 8.31
C ASN A 137 -7.00 -4.61 8.76
N VAL A 138 -5.73 -4.24 8.95
CA VAL A 138 -4.70 -5.19 9.40
C VAL A 138 -4.99 -5.70 10.81
N ASN A 139 -5.21 -4.80 11.79
CA ASN A 139 -5.39 -5.20 13.18
C ASN A 139 -6.67 -6.02 13.37
N ASP A 140 -7.79 -5.56 12.78
CA ASP A 140 -9.08 -6.19 12.94
C ASP A 140 -9.10 -7.57 12.21
N SER A 141 -8.34 -7.72 11.10
CA SER A 141 -8.12 -9.03 10.47
C SER A 141 -7.31 -9.97 11.35
N LEU A 142 -6.24 -9.48 12.00
CA LEU A 142 -5.46 -10.29 12.93
C LEU A 142 -6.29 -10.68 14.16
N ASP A 143 -7.10 -9.76 14.71
CA ASP A 143 -8.01 -10.04 15.82
C ASP A 143 -9.07 -11.10 15.43
N LEU A 144 -9.59 -11.03 14.19
CA LEU A 144 -10.50 -12.03 13.65
C LEU A 144 -9.81 -13.39 13.57
N MET A 145 -8.60 -13.47 13.03
CA MET A 145 -7.81 -14.71 12.93
C MET A 145 -7.56 -15.32 14.32
N GLU A 146 -7.19 -14.51 15.32
CA GLU A 146 -7.01 -14.96 16.70
C GLU A 146 -8.32 -15.48 17.31
N ASN A 147 -9.45 -14.82 17.07
CA ASN A 147 -10.77 -15.24 17.55
C ASN A 147 -11.24 -16.56 16.94
N GLU A 148 -10.87 -16.83 15.68
CA GLU A 148 -11.10 -18.12 15.01
C GLU A 148 -10.11 -19.21 15.47
N GLY A 149 -9.16 -18.87 16.34
CA GLY A 149 -8.14 -19.78 16.85
C GLY A 149 -7.04 -20.12 15.84
N TRP A 150 -6.85 -19.29 14.82
CA TRP A 150 -5.78 -19.47 13.84
C TRP A 150 -4.45 -18.93 14.38
N SER A 151 -3.37 -19.57 13.98
CA SER A 151 -2.05 -19.12 14.39
C SER A 151 -1.62 -17.89 13.60
N LEU A 152 -1.15 -16.86 14.29
CA LEU A 152 -0.55 -15.69 13.64
C LEU A 152 0.85 -15.96 13.07
N THR A 153 1.40 -17.18 13.32
CA THR A 153 2.67 -17.62 12.72
C THR A 153 2.48 -18.44 11.46
N ASP A 154 1.23 -18.75 11.08
CA ASP A 154 0.94 -19.43 9.83
C ASP A 154 1.21 -18.50 8.63
N ASP A 155 1.55 -19.12 7.50
CA ASP A 155 1.77 -18.39 6.25
C ASP A 155 0.47 -17.72 5.78
N VAL A 156 0.52 -16.44 5.49
CA VAL A 156 -0.62 -15.64 5.04
C VAL A 156 -0.38 -15.10 3.64
N LEU A 157 -1.44 -15.03 2.84
CA LEU A 157 -1.45 -14.42 1.50
C LEU A 157 -2.21 -13.10 1.51
N LEU A 158 -1.50 -11.99 1.39
CA LEU A 158 -2.08 -10.65 1.35
C LEU A 158 -2.40 -10.25 -0.09
N VAL A 159 -3.67 -10.00 -0.38
CA VAL A 159 -4.16 -9.66 -1.73
C VAL A 159 -4.55 -8.20 -1.79
N SER A 160 -3.90 -7.45 -2.66
CA SER A 160 -4.21 -6.03 -2.91
C SER A 160 -3.66 -5.59 -4.27
N SER A 161 -3.97 -4.34 -4.67
CA SER A 161 -3.28 -3.73 -5.80
C SER A 161 -1.80 -3.53 -5.48
N GLY A 162 -0.89 -3.81 -6.42
CA GLY A 162 0.56 -3.81 -6.20
C GLY A 162 1.07 -2.57 -5.46
N PHE A 163 0.69 -1.37 -5.90
CA PHE A 163 1.11 -0.11 -5.27
C PHE A 163 0.77 -0.03 -3.76
N HIS A 164 -0.18 -0.82 -3.26
CA HIS A 164 -0.64 -0.80 -1.88
C HIS A 164 0.05 -1.83 -0.99
N LEU A 165 0.63 -2.89 -1.57
CA LEU A 165 1.21 -4.02 -0.84
C LEU A 165 2.34 -3.59 0.09
N ALA A 166 3.26 -2.73 -0.35
CA ALA A 166 4.35 -2.24 0.50
C ALA A 166 3.87 -1.65 1.84
N ARG A 167 2.73 -0.94 1.82
CA ARG A 167 2.14 -0.36 3.03
C ARG A 167 1.41 -1.41 3.87
N ILE A 168 0.75 -2.36 3.25
CA ILE A 168 0.09 -3.48 3.95
C ILE A 168 1.14 -4.33 4.65
N GLU A 169 2.21 -4.74 3.97
CA GLU A 169 3.31 -5.51 4.55
C GLU A 169 3.90 -4.82 5.77
N LEU A 170 4.25 -3.52 5.64
CA LEU A 170 4.77 -2.72 6.75
C LEU A 170 3.85 -2.75 7.98
N LEU A 171 2.54 -2.59 7.77
CA LEU A 171 1.56 -2.55 8.85
C LEU A 171 1.29 -3.94 9.42
N TRP A 172 1.24 -4.96 8.57
CA TRP A 172 1.04 -6.36 8.97
C TRP A 172 2.17 -6.84 9.87
N ASP A 173 3.40 -6.62 9.45
CA ASP A 173 4.57 -6.92 10.23
C ASP A 173 4.55 -6.28 11.60
N ARG A 174 4.30 -4.99 11.63
CA ARG A 174 4.26 -4.21 12.86
C ARG A 174 3.19 -4.73 13.81
N ALA A 175 1.98 -4.99 13.31
CA ALA A 175 0.86 -5.47 14.08
C ALA A 175 1.10 -6.90 14.62
N ARG A 176 1.71 -7.77 13.81
CA ARG A 176 2.05 -9.14 14.18
C ARG A 176 3.17 -9.19 15.23
N VAL A 177 4.25 -8.43 15.04
CA VAL A 177 5.34 -8.33 16.02
C VAL A 177 4.84 -7.83 17.38
N ALA A 178 3.88 -6.92 17.40
CA ALA A 178 3.28 -6.42 18.63
C ALA A 178 2.47 -7.51 19.38
N ARG A 179 1.86 -8.47 18.65
CA ARG A 179 1.07 -9.57 19.21
C ARG A 179 1.92 -10.78 19.63
N LEU A 180 3.09 -10.97 19.02
CA LEU A 180 3.99 -12.10 19.24
C LEU A 180 5.34 -11.65 19.84
N PRO A 181 5.36 -11.05 21.03
CA PRO A 181 6.60 -10.57 21.63
C PRO A 181 7.50 -11.75 21.99
N GLY A 182 8.70 -11.77 21.45
CA GLY A 182 9.71 -12.82 21.71
C GLY A 182 9.82 -13.89 20.62
N GLU A 183 8.94 -13.91 19.64
CA GLU A 183 9.13 -14.70 18.42
C GLU A 183 10.25 -14.06 17.59
N ILE A 184 11.08 -14.90 16.97
CA ILE A 184 12.07 -14.41 16.01
C ILE A 184 11.28 -13.96 14.78
N TYR A 185 11.34 -12.67 14.52
CA TYR A 185 10.76 -12.11 13.31
C TYR A 185 11.30 -12.83 12.06
N ASN A 186 10.42 -13.39 11.27
CA ASN A 186 10.76 -14.05 10.03
C ASN A 186 9.76 -13.62 8.95
N ASP A 187 10.23 -12.88 7.96
CA ASP A 187 9.45 -12.41 6.80
C ASP A 187 8.85 -13.57 5.97
N GLN A 188 9.26 -14.80 6.28
CA GLN A 188 8.87 -16.01 5.55
C GLN A 188 7.39 -16.35 5.66
N TYR A 189 6.62 -15.69 6.52
CA TYR A 189 5.19 -15.96 6.72
C TYR A 189 4.25 -15.03 5.97
N ILE A 190 4.77 -14.10 5.16
CA ILE A 190 3.97 -13.16 4.40
C ILE A 190 4.20 -13.38 2.91
N SER A 191 3.14 -13.83 2.27
CA SER A 191 3.05 -13.87 0.81
C SER A 191 2.21 -12.71 0.31
N THR A 192 2.52 -12.22 -0.89
CA THR A 192 1.76 -11.16 -1.55
C THR A 192 1.23 -11.62 -2.88
N LEU A 193 0.00 -11.26 -3.19
CA LEU A 193 -0.65 -11.46 -4.47
C LEU A 193 -1.10 -10.11 -5.02
N ALA A 194 -0.35 -9.62 -6.01
CA ALA A 194 -0.54 -8.30 -6.58
C ALA A 194 -1.62 -8.31 -7.67
N ALA A 195 -2.75 -7.67 -7.41
CA ALA A 195 -3.74 -7.42 -8.43
C ALA A 195 -3.28 -6.32 -9.41
N PRO A 196 -3.52 -6.51 -10.72
CA PRO A 196 -3.24 -5.49 -11.72
C PRO A 196 -4.09 -4.24 -11.47
N VAL A 197 -3.68 -3.10 -12.04
CA VAL A 197 -4.47 -1.87 -12.03
C VAL A 197 -4.98 -1.61 -13.44
N SER A 198 -6.17 -2.13 -13.75
CA SER A 198 -6.76 -1.99 -15.09
C SER A 198 -7.24 -0.55 -15.37
N HIS A 199 -7.59 0.23 -14.35
CA HIS A 199 -8.08 1.60 -14.47
C HIS A 199 -6.93 2.61 -14.38
N LYS A 200 -6.43 3.08 -15.54
CA LYS A 200 -5.29 4.02 -15.62
C LYS A 200 -5.43 5.32 -14.81
N PRO A 201 -6.59 6.01 -14.74
CA PRO A 201 -6.74 7.18 -13.89
C PRO A 201 -6.48 6.89 -12.41
N SER A 202 -6.95 5.75 -11.90
CA SER A 202 -6.65 5.33 -10.53
C SER A 202 -5.16 5.04 -10.33
N ALA A 203 -4.49 4.42 -11.29
CA ALA A 203 -3.05 4.20 -11.22
C ALA A 203 -2.27 5.50 -11.04
N ILE A 204 -2.59 6.54 -11.83
CA ILE A 204 -1.96 7.87 -11.73
C ILE A 204 -2.26 8.51 -10.36
N GLN A 205 -3.49 8.45 -9.88
CA GLN A 205 -3.86 8.99 -8.58
C GLN A 205 -3.08 8.30 -7.45
N MET A 206 -2.98 6.97 -7.49
CA MET A 206 -2.30 6.19 -6.46
C MET A 206 -0.79 6.39 -6.49
N PHE A 207 -0.17 6.57 -7.66
CA PHE A 207 1.24 6.93 -7.79
C PHE A 207 1.63 8.15 -6.95
N PHE A 208 0.80 9.17 -6.90
CA PHE A 208 1.09 10.36 -6.06
C PHE A 208 0.64 10.21 -4.60
N ARG A 209 -0.35 9.37 -4.34
CA ARG A 209 -0.93 9.23 -3.00
C ARG A 209 -0.16 8.24 -2.13
N GLU A 210 0.25 7.09 -2.67
CA GLU A 210 0.79 5.99 -1.86
C GLU A 210 2.13 6.32 -1.19
N PRO A 211 3.11 7.04 -1.80
CA PRO A 211 4.31 7.46 -1.08
C PRO A 211 4.01 8.28 0.18
N LEU A 212 3.03 9.20 0.10
CA LEU A 212 2.62 10.02 1.24
C LEU A 212 1.87 9.18 2.29
N ALA A 213 1.03 8.25 1.84
CA ALA A 213 0.30 7.35 2.72
C ALA A 213 1.25 6.39 3.45
N LEU A 214 2.28 5.89 2.77
CA LEU A 214 3.31 5.04 3.35
C LEU A 214 4.09 5.78 4.45
N VAL A 215 4.53 7.02 4.19
CA VAL A 215 5.20 7.86 5.20
C VAL A 215 4.29 8.12 6.39
N LYS A 216 3.01 8.45 6.16
CA LYS A 216 2.02 8.63 7.23
C LYS A 216 1.91 7.37 8.07
N SER A 217 1.75 6.22 7.43
CA SER A 217 1.62 4.93 8.14
C SER A 217 2.89 4.57 8.90
N TYR A 218 4.06 4.83 8.32
CA TYR A 218 5.33 4.60 9.01
C TYR A 218 5.48 5.42 10.29
N LEU A 219 5.03 6.67 10.29
CA LEU A 219 5.21 7.61 11.41
C LEU A 219 4.11 7.54 12.47
N PHE A 220 2.86 7.27 12.08
CA PHE A 220 1.68 7.50 12.92
C PHE A 220 0.83 6.27 13.20
N ASP A 221 0.81 5.28 12.29
CA ASP A 221 0.00 4.08 12.46
C ASP A 221 0.80 3.04 13.28
N ARG A 222 0.54 3.00 14.62
CA ARG A 222 1.25 2.18 15.60
C ARG A 222 0.28 1.53 16.58
#